data_fedea3f873dc62a41e6975dcd22e0fb1
#
_entry.id   fedea3f873dc62a41e6975dcd22e0fb1
#
_cell.length_a   1.000
_cell.length_b   1.000
_cell.length_c   1.000
_cell.angle_alpha   90.00
_cell.angle_beta   90.00
_cell.angle_gamma   90.00
#
_symmetry.space_group_name_H-M   'P 1'
#
loop_
_entity.id
_entity.type
_entity.pdbx_description
1 polymer ?
#
loop_
_entity_poly.entity_id
_entity_poly.type
_entity_poly.pdbx_seq_one_letter_code
_entity_poly.pdbx_strand_id
1 'polypeptide(L)'
;LLTNPLSSAAVERIDGFKETIAEIMPDAKIIAEQGADTREAFMSTMEDLLTANPEIDLVFAYSAQGGLGAYDAIQAAGRDGAISIIGFDASEEEQAAIAEKGCYKGSIIQFPDKLGQTCVESVTRVLNGETLDKEIGVEVGVYTADGILYLKDLQ
;
A
#
# COMPACT_ATOMS: atom_id res chain seq x y z
N LEU A 1 10.71 -1.93 2.15
CA LEU A 1 9.73 -0.90 1.80
C LEU A 1 10.01 -0.37 0.40
N LEU A 2 8.97 -0.29 -0.45
CA LEU A 2 9.02 0.29 -1.79
C LEU A 2 8.27 1.63 -1.77
N THR A 3 8.96 2.71 -2.10
CA THR A 3 8.49 4.09 -1.90
C THR A 3 8.80 4.99 -3.11
N ASN A 4 8.33 6.23 -3.06
CA ASN A 4 8.79 7.33 -3.90
C ASN A 4 9.04 8.55 -2.99
N PRO A 5 10.29 8.88 -2.67
CA PRO A 5 10.61 9.96 -1.72
C PRO A 5 10.26 11.36 -2.24
N LEU A 6 9.94 11.51 -3.52
CA LEU A 6 9.50 12.77 -4.10
C LEU A 6 7.98 13.01 -3.97
N SER A 7 7.23 12.01 -3.51
CA SER A 7 5.78 12.09 -3.28
C SER A 7 5.47 12.23 -1.81
N SER A 8 4.83 13.32 -1.39
CA SER A 8 4.40 13.50 0.01
C SER A 8 3.47 12.39 0.48
N ALA A 9 2.54 11.96 -0.38
CA ALA A 9 1.64 10.86 -0.06
C ALA A 9 2.38 9.53 0.14
N ALA A 10 3.46 9.27 -0.63
CA ALA A 10 4.28 8.08 -0.43
C ALA A 10 5.03 8.14 0.91
N VAL A 11 5.59 9.30 1.25
CA VAL A 11 6.28 9.52 2.53
C VAL A 11 5.33 9.25 3.69
N GLU A 12 4.14 9.87 3.69
CA GLU A 12 3.14 9.69 4.75
C GLU A 12 2.68 8.23 4.90
N ARG A 13 2.49 7.50 3.79
CA ARG A 13 2.14 6.06 3.81
C ARG A 13 3.24 5.21 4.42
N ILE A 14 4.50 5.49 4.06
CA ILE A 14 5.66 4.75 4.57
C ILE A 14 5.91 5.08 6.03
N ASP A 15 5.79 6.33 6.45
CA ASP A 15 5.97 6.74 7.84
C ASP A 15 4.88 6.12 8.73
N GLY A 16 3.61 6.17 8.32
CA GLY A 16 2.53 5.50 9.03
C GLY A 16 2.73 3.98 9.16
N PHE A 17 3.25 3.32 8.11
CA PHE A 17 3.62 1.91 8.19
C PHE A 17 4.74 1.67 9.22
N LYS A 18 5.80 2.50 9.19
CA LYS A 18 6.93 2.38 10.12
C LYS A 18 6.51 2.57 11.58
N GLU A 19 5.71 3.59 11.84
CA GLU A 19 5.19 3.87 13.18
C GLU A 19 4.36 2.71 13.70
N THR A 20 3.39 2.24 12.90
CA THR A 20 2.49 1.16 13.30
C THR A 20 3.22 -0.17 13.50
N ILE A 21 4.13 -0.55 12.58
CA ILE A 21 4.85 -1.82 12.71
C ILE A 21 5.78 -1.84 13.93
N ALA A 22 6.34 -0.69 14.29
CA ALA A 22 7.17 -0.58 15.49
C ALA A 22 6.35 -0.79 16.78
N GLU A 23 5.06 -0.44 16.78
CA GLU A 23 4.17 -0.65 17.93
C GLU A 23 3.67 -2.10 18.02
N ILE A 24 3.19 -2.66 16.90
CA ILE A 24 2.51 -3.98 16.92
C ILE A 24 3.47 -5.16 16.71
N MET A 25 4.62 -4.93 16.08
CA MET A 25 5.64 -5.93 15.80
C MET A 25 7.05 -5.37 16.09
N PRO A 26 7.39 -5.10 17.36
CA PRO A 26 8.63 -4.43 17.74
C PRO A 26 9.91 -5.18 17.33
N ASP A 27 9.82 -6.49 17.11
CA ASP A 27 10.94 -7.32 16.64
C ASP A 27 11.10 -7.31 15.10
N ALA A 28 10.16 -6.72 14.35
CA ALA A 28 10.24 -6.62 12.90
C ALA A 28 11.37 -5.66 12.49
N LYS A 29 12.14 -6.04 11.48
CA LYS A 29 13.27 -5.25 10.99
C LYS A 29 12.97 -4.72 9.60
N ILE A 30 13.03 -3.41 9.44
CA ILE A 30 13.02 -2.78 8.12
C ILE A 30 14.43 -2.87 7.56
N ILE A 31 14.65 -3.81 6.64
CA ILE A 31 15.98 -4.11 6.09
C ILE A 31 16.32 -3.24 4.87
N ALA A 32 15.33 -2.68 4.19
CA ALA A 32 15.52 -1.80 3.05
C ALA A 32 14.33 -0.87 2.84
N GLU A 33 14.64 0.32 2.32
CA GLU A 33 13.67 1.29 1.80
C GLU A 33 14.22 1.81 0.48
N GLN A 34 13.55 1.49 -0.62
CA GLN A 34 14.00 1.80 -1.98
C GLN A 34 12.91 2.50 -2.78
N GLY A 35 13.29 3.51 -3.55
CA GLY A 35 12.39 4.31 -4.36
C GLY A 35 12.47 3.99 -5.85
N ALA A 36 11.31 4.00 -6.51
CA ALA A 36 11.19 3.95 -7.97
C ALA A 36 9.87 4.59 -8.41
N ASP A 37 9.67 4.73 -9.73
CA ASP A 37 8.50 5.41 -10.30
C ASP A 37 7.65 4.51 -11.20
N THR A 38 8.22 3.44 -11.75
CA THR A 38 7.52 2.55 -12.67
C THR A 38 7.55 1.10 -12.19
N ARG A 39 6.61 0.28 -12.68
CA ARG A 39 6.54 -1.14 -12.35
C ARG A 39 7.85 -1.87 -12.68
N GLU A 40 8.44 -1.58 -13.85
CA GLU A 40 9.69 -2.19 -14.31
C GLU A 40 10.87 -1.81 -13.40
N ALA A 41 10.92 -0.54 -12.99
CA ALA A 41 11.96 -0.06 -12.07
C ALA A 41 11.79 -0.69 -10.68
N PHE A 42 10.56 -0.83 -10.16
CA PHE A 42 10.31 -1.54 -8.92
C PHE A 42 10.60 -3.04 -9.02
N MET A 43 10.33 -3.68 -10.16
CA MET A 43 10.69 -5.07 -10.41
C MET A 43 12.21 -5.25 -10.31
N SER A 44 12.99 -4.44 -11.03
CA SER A 44 14.47 -4.48 -10.97
C SER A 44 14.98 -4.21 -9.55
N THR A 45 14.42 -3.22 -8.86
CA THR A 45 14.76 -2.94 -7.46
C THR A 45 14.50 -4.15 -6.56
N MET A 46 13.38 -4.83 -6.76
CA MET A 46 13.04 -6.00 -5.96
C MET A 46 13.91 -7.21 -6.28
N GLU A 47 14.32 -7.41 -7.53
CA GLU A 47 15.31 -8.44 -7.91
C GLU A 47 16.65 -8.25 -7.18
N ASP A 48 17.14 -7.00 -7.11
CA ASP A 48 18.34 -6.65 -6.36
C ASP A 48 18.15 -6.91 -4.84
N LEU A 49 17.01 -6.54 -4.29
CA LEU A 49 16.68 -6.77 -2.88
C LEU A 49 16.61 -8.27 -2.55
N LEU A 50 15.99 -9.09 -3.41
CA LEU A 50 15.91 -10.54 -3.25
C LEU A 50 17.30 -11.21 -3.27
N THR A 51 18.20 -10.66 -4.09
CA THR A 51 19.57 -11.15 -4.17
C THR A 51 20.39 -10.78 -2.92
N ALA A 52 20.23 -9.54 -2.45
CA ALA A 52 20.96 -9.04 -1.29
C ALA A 52 20.41 -9.55 0.06
N ASN A 53 19.13 -9.89 0.13
CA ASN A 53 18.43 -10.25 1.36
C ASN A 53 17.58 -11.51 1.16
N PRO A 54 18.15 -12.71 1.28
CA PRO A 54 17.42 -13.96 1.01
C PRO A 54 16.28 -14.24 2.01
N GLU A 55 16.23 -13.55 3.14
CA GLU A 55 15.27 -13.76 4.24
C GLU A 55 14.19 -12.67 4.32
N ILE A 56 13.75 -12.11 3.16
CA ILE A 56 12.63 -11.18 3.14
C ILE A 56 11.32 -11.92 3.41
N ASP A 57 10.54 -11.47 4.40
CA ASP A 57 9.22 -12.01 4.75
C ASP A 57 8.08 -11.13 4.21
N LEU A 58 8.26 -9.80 4.22
CA LEU A 58 7.21 -8.84 3.90
C LEU A 58 7.73 -7.71 3.01
N VAL A 59 6.93 -7.37 2.01
CA VAL A 59 7.06 -6.17 1.20
C VAL A 59 5.83 -5.29 1.41
N PHE A 60 6.02 -4.05 1.84
CA PHE A 60 5.01 -3.01 1.77
C PHE A 60 5.35 -2.05 0.64
N ALA A 61 4.41 -1.83 -0.27
CA ALA A 61 4.55 -0.92 -1.40
C ALA A 61 3.55 0.22 -1.31
N TYR A 62 4.02 1.45 -1.50
CA TYR A 62 3.17 2.64 -1.39
C TYR A 62 2.15 2.81 -2.51
N SER A 63 2.24 2.02 -3.60
CA SER A 63 1.39 2.14 -4.80
C SER A 63 1.25 0.81 -5.52
N ALA A 64 0.25 0.71 -6.41
CA ALA A 64 0.05 -0.45 -7.28
C ALA A 64 1.30 -0.79 -8.13
N GLN A 65 2.00 0.22 -8.66
CA GLN A 65 3.21 0.01 -9.46
C GLN A 65 4.31 -0.68 -8.64
N GLY A 66 4.48 -0.25 -7.38
CA GLY A 66 5.45 -0.87 -6.46
C GLY A 66 5.05 -2.31 -6.10
N GLY A 67 3.79 -2.52 -5.77
CA GLY A 67 3.27 -3.84 -5.41
C GLY A 67 3.36 -4.85 -6.56
N LEU A 68 2.93 -4.45 -7.76
CA LEU A 68 2.99 -5.30 -8.95
C LEU A 68 4.41 -5.55 -9.42
N GLY A 69 5.31 -4.57 -9.35
CA GLY A 69 6.73 -4.77 -9.65
C GLY A 69 7.38 -5.77 -8.69
N ALA A 70 7.08 -5.67 -7.40
CA ALA A 70 7.55 -6.67 -6.42
C ALA A 70 6.96 -8.06 -6.69
N TYR A 71 5.68 -8.12 -7.05
CA TYR A 71 5.01 -9.38 -7.41
C TYR A 71 5.70 -10.06 -8.59
N ASP A 72 5.96 -9.33 -9.67
CA ASP A 72 6.65 -9.86 -10.85
C ASP A 72 8.04 -10.45 -10.51
N ALA A 73 8.84 -9.73 -9.71
CA ALA A 73 10.16 -10.18 -9.29
C ALA A 73 10.11 -11.42 -8.39
N ILE A 74 9.16 -11.48 -7.44
CA ILE A 74 8.98 -12.62 -6.53
C ILE A 74 8.52 -13.85 -7.28
N GLN A 75 7.61 -13.70 -8.26
CA GLN A 75 7.17 -14.78 -9.13
C GLN A 75 8.33 -15.30 -9.99
N ALA A 76 9.10 -14.41 -10.63
CA ALA A 76 10.25 -14.76 -11.44
C ALA A 76 11.33 -15.51 -10.64
N ALA A 77 11.50 -15.14 -9.37
CA ALA A 77 12.44 -15.80 -8.44
C ALA A 77 11.91 -17.13 -7.87
N GLY A 78 10.68 -17.52 -8.17
CA GLY A 78 10.06 -18.74 -7.63
C GLY A 78 9.85 -18.69 -6.11
N ARG A 79 9.71 -17.48 -5.51
CA ARG A 79 9.53 -17.28 -4.06
C ARG A 79 8.08 -16.97 -3.66
N ASP A 80 7.14 -17.26 -4.54
CA ASP A 80 5.72 -17.16 -4.25
C ASP A 80 5.37 -18.08 -3.06
N GLY A 81 4.66 -17.54 -2.08
CA GLY A 81 4.34 -18.23 -0.84
C GLY A 81 5.37 -18.10 0.30
N ALA A 82 6.61 -17.68 0.02
CA ALA A 82 7.61 -17.39 1.05
C ALA A 82 7.62 -15.93 1.50
N ILE A 83 7.14 -15.01 0.64
CA ILE A 83 7.11 -13.57 0.88
C ILE A 83 5.66 -13.09 0.81
N SER A 84 5.29 -12.16 1.66
CA SER A 84 3.98 -11.49 1.61
C SER A 84 4.11 -10.09 1.03
N ILE A 85 3.17 -9.69 0.17
CA ILE A 85 3.09 -8.33 -0.37
C ILE A 85 1.80 -7.68 0.13
N ILE A 86 1.92 -6.45 0.64
CA ILE A 86 0.83 -5.52 0.86
C ILE A 86 1.07 -4.31 -0.04
N GLY A 87 0.13 -4.05 -0.94
CA GLY A 87 0.16 -2.95 -1.89
C GLY A 87 -0.76 -1.80 -1.51
N PHE A 88 -0.97 -0.91 -2.47
CA PHE A 88 -1.82 0.26 -2.32
C PHE A 88 -2.51 0.57 -3.65
N ASP A 89 -3.76 1.04 -3.58
CA ASP A 89 -4.72 1.42 -4.61
C ASP A 89 -5.73 0.32 -4.98
N ALA A 90 -5.46 -0.96 -4.74
CA ALA A 90 -6.32 -2.10 -5.08
C ALA A 90 -6.78 -2.06 -6.55
N SER A 91 -5.86 -1.79 -7.48
CA SER A 91 -6.11 -1.81 -8.92
C SER A 91 -6.63 -3.17 -9.38
N GLU A 92 -7.26 -3.24 -10.56
CA GLU A 92 -7.78 -4.51 -11.11
C GLU A 92 -6.68 -5.59 -11.21
N GLU A 93 -5.44 -5.20 -11.55
CA GLU A 93 -4.32 -6.13 -11.63
C GLU A 93 -3.89 -6.63 -10.24
N GLU A 94 -3.86 -5.76 -9.23
CA GLU A 94 -3.60 -6.18 -7.84
C GLU A 94 -4.69 -7.13 -7.33
N GLN A 95 -5.96 -6.82 -7.61
CA GLN A 95 -7.08 -7.68 -7.25
C GLN A 95 -6.95 -9.07 -7.89
N ALA A 96 -6.53 -9.13 -9.16
CA ALA A 96 -6.27 -10.39 -9.85
C ALA A 96 -5.13 -11.17 -9.18
N ALA A 97 -4.01 -10.51 -8.86
CA ALA A 97 -2.88 -11.14 -8.16
C ALA A 97 -3.25 -11.63 -6.75
N ILE A 98 -4.07 -10.86 -6.02
CA ILE A 98 -4.59 -11.26 -4.70
C ILE A 98 -5.50 -12.49 -4.79
N ALA A 99 -6.33 -12.57 -5.85
CA ALA A 99 -7.24 -13.69 -6.06
C ALA A 99 -6.51 -15.03 -6.28
N GLU A 100 -5.27 -15.01 -6.75
CA GLU A 100 -4.42 -16.20 -6.89
C GLU A 100 -3.99 -16.81 -5.54
N LYS A 101 -4.18 -16.07 -4.44
CA LYS A 101 -3.84 -16.48 -3.05
C LYS A 101 -2.36 -16.83 -2.84
N GLY A 102 -1.49 -16.31 -3.72
CA GLY A 102 -0.04 -16.42 -3.65
C GLY A 102 0.61 -15.41 -2.68
N CYS A 103 1.72 -14.81 -3.10
CA CYS A 103 2.44 -13.82 -2.28
C CYS A 103 1.69 -12.50 -2.09
N TYR A 104 0.81 -12.08 -3.01
CA TYR A 104 0.05 -10.84 -2.88
C TYR A 104 -1.12 -11.04 -1.91
N LYS A 105 -1.01 -10.53 -0.68
CA LYS A 105 -1.98 -10.80 0.40
C LYS A 105 -3.10 -9.78 0.48
N GLY A 106 -2.82 -8.53 0.11
CA GLY A 106 -3.81 -7.46 0.16
C GLY A 106 -3.29 -6.16 -0.40
N SER A 107 -4.21 -5.23 -0.62
CA SER A 107 -3.91 -3.87 -1.05
C SER A 107 -4.82 -2.88 -0.35
N ILE A 108 -4.26 -1.76 0.08
CA ILE A 108 -5.05 -0.67 0.68
C ILE A 108 -5.93 -0.08 -0.41
N ILE A 109 -7.25 -0.07 -0.17
CA ILE A 109 -8.21 0.54 -1.10
C ILE A 109 -8.66 1.89 -0.59
N GLN A 110 -8.59 2.88 -1.46
CA GLN A 110 -9.23 4.19 -1.31
C GLN A 110 -10.58 4.14 -2.01
N PHE A 111 -11.51 4.99 -1.58
CA PHE A 111 -12.84 5.13 -2.18
C PHE A 111 -12.94 6.48 -2.89
N PRO A 112 -12.50 6.60 -4.17
CA PRO A 112 -12.46 7.89 -4.88
C PRO A 112 -13.83 8.52 -5.07
N ASP A 113 -14.90 7.74 -5.12
CA ASP A 113 -16.30 8.21 -5.12
C ASP A 113 -16.62 8.96 -3.82
N LYS A 114 -16.28 8.40 -2.66
CA LYS A 114 -16.44 9.05 -1.35
C LYS A 114 -15.57 10.30 -1.21
N LEU A 115 -14.34 10.26 -1.74
CA LEU A 115 -13.47 11.44 -1.77
C LEU A 115 -14.14 12.58 -2.56
N GLY A 116 -14.65 12.28 -3.76
CA GLY A 116 -15.38 13.27 -4.58
C GLY A 116 -16.63 13.81 -3.88
N GLN A 117 -17.43 12.97 -3.26
CA GLN A 117 -18.61 13.38 -2.48
C GLN A 117 -18.21 14.31 -1.33
N THR A 118 -17.24 13.90 -0.51
CA THR A 118 -16.75 14.70 0.62
C THR A 118 -16.23 16.06 0.17
N CYS A 119 -15.54 16.15 -0.97
CA CYS A 119 -15.10 17.42 -1.52
C CYS A 119 -16.29 18.35 -1.85
N VAL A 120 -17.32 17.86 -2.54
CA VAL A 120 -18.49 18.67 -2.92
C VAL A 120 -19.27 19.09 -1.68
N GLU A 121 -19.50 18.19 -0.73
CA GLU A 121 -20.18 18.50 0.54
C GLU A 121 -19.43 19.56 1.34
N SER A 122 -18.09 19.42 1.44
CA SER A 122 -17.24 20.38 2.14
C SER A 122 -17.31 21.77 1.53
N VAL A 123 -17.18 21.87 0.20
CA VAL A 123 -17.33 23.16 -0.51
C VAL A 123 -18.70 23.78 -0.28
N THR A 124 -19.75 22.98 -0.34
CA THR A 124 -21.12 23.47 -0.12
C THR A 124 -21.29 24.04 1.29
N ARG A 125 -20.77 23.37 2.30
CA ARG A 125 -20.82 23.83 3.70
C ARG A 125 -20.05 25.15 3.90
N VAL A 126 -18.85 25.26 3.31
CA VAL A 126 -18.07 26.50 3.36
C VAL A 126 -18.80 27.66 2.68
N LEU A 127 -19.43 27.44 1.52
CA LEU A 127 -20.22 28.45 0.82
C LEU A 127 -21.46 28.89 1.62
N ASN A 128 -21.97 28.03 2.47
CA ASN A 128 -23.06 28.35 3.40
C ASN A 128 -22.58 29.02 4.72
N GLY A 129 -21.26 29.32 4.84
CA GLY A 129 -20.69 30.03 5.97
C GLY A 129 -20.28 29.14 7.14
N GLU A 130 -20.22 27.81 6.95
CA GLU A 130 -19.73 26.90 7.98
C GLU A 130 -18.20 26.91 8.03
N THR A 131 -17.67 26.72 9.22
CA THR A 131 -16.24 26.47 9.43
C THR A 131 -16.03 24.95 9.50
N LEU A 132 -15.12 24.44 8.70
CA LEU A 132 -14.76 23.02 8.70
C LEU A 132 -13.45 22.81 9.44
N ASP A 133 -13.22 21.58 9.87
CA ASP A 133 -11.91 21.12 10.31
C ASP A 133 -10.88 21.26 9.18
N LYS A 134 -9.63 21.47 9.53
CA LYS A 134 -8.54 21.61 8.55
C LYS A 134 -8.32 20.33 7.75
N GLU A 135 -8.61 19.19 8.38
CA GLU A 135 -8.45 17.86 7.81
C GLU A 135 -9.76 17.11 7.96
N ILE A 136 -10.24 16.54 6.86
CA ILE A 136 -11.46 15.73 6.81
C ILE A 136 -11.06 14.36 6.31
N GLY A 137 -11.02 13.39 7.23
CA GLY A 137 -10.67 12.00 6.90
C GLY A 137 -11.73 11.32 6.03
N VAL A 138 -11.29 10.57 5.05
CA VAL A 138 -12.15 9.67 4.27
C VAL A 138 -11.75 8.23 4.57
N GLU A 139 -12.76 7.37 4.74
CA GLU A 139 -12.55 5.95 5.05
C GLU A 139 -11.68 5.27 3.99
N VAL A 140 -10.82 4.37 4.45
CA VAL A 140 -10.04 3.44 3.63
C VAL A 140 -10.33 2.01 4.08
N GLY A 141 -9.93 1.03 3.28
CA GLY A 141 -10.05 -0.38 3.61
C GLY A 141 -8.84 -1.17 3.14
N VAL A 142 -8.86 -2.47 3.38
CA VAL A 142 -7.90 -3.42 2.84
C VAL A 142 -8.64 -4.40 1.96
N TYR A 143 -8.32 -4.43 0.68
CA TYR A 143 -8.81 -5.45 -0.25
C TYR A 143 -7.98 -6.73 -0.05
N THR A 144 -8.66 -7.85 0.17
CA THR A 144 -8.08 -9.18 0.35
C THR A 144 -8.79 -10.20 -0.54
N ALA A 145 -8.27 -11.42 -0.60
CA ALA A 145 -8.92 -12.51 -1.33
C ALA A 145 -10.31 -12.90 -0.79
N ASP A 146 -10.63 -12.50 0.44
CA ASP A 146 -11.91 -12.81 1.10
C ASP A 146 -12.87 -11.60 1.12
N GLY A 147 -12.46 -10.46 0.53
CA GLY A 147 -13.25 -9.24 0.42
C GLY A 147 -12.54 -8.02 1.00
N ILE A 148 -13.32 -6.95 1.20
CA ILE A 148 -12.81 -5.69 1.75
C ILE A 148 -13.00 -5.69 3.27
N LEU A 149 -11.89 -5.50 4.00
CA LEU A 149 -11.86 -5.20 5.42
C LEU A 149 -11.84 -3.69 5.59
N TYR A 150 -12.85 -3.12 6.23
CA TYR A 150 -12.89 -1.69 6.51
C TYR A 150 -12.12 -1.38 7.80
N LEU A 151 -11.39 -0.28 7.81
CA LEU A 151 -10.56 0.10 8.96
C LEU A 151 -11.37 0.20 10.26
N LYS A 152 -12.62 0.68 10.19
CA LYS A 152 -13.54 0.75 11.34
C LYS A 152 -13.88 -0.61 11.97
N ASP A 153 -13.75 -1.70 11.20
CA ASP A 153 -14.07 -3.05 11.64
C ASP A 153 -12.84 -3.78 12.23
N LEU A 154 -11.67 -3.13 12.19
CA LEU A 154 -10.39 -3.66 12.68
C LEU A 154 -9.99 -3.11 14.08
N GLN A 155 -10.84 -2.23 14.65
CA GLN A 155 -10.59 -1.58 15.96
C GLN A 155 -11.26 -2.30 17.12
#